data_6d6bb6624f61f2c00cfc3ed1b68ffb21
#
_entry.id   6d6bb6624f61f2c00cfc3ed1b68ffb21
#
_cell.length_a   1.000
_cell.length_b   1.000
_cell.length_c   1.000
_cell.angle_alpha   90.00
_cell.angle_beta   90.00
_cell.angle_gamma   90.00
#
_symmetry.space_group_name_H-M   'P 1'
#
loop_
_entity.id
_entity.type
_entity.pdbx_description
1 polymer ?
#
loop_
_entity_poly.entity_id
_entity_poly.type
_entity_poly.pdbx_seq_one_letter_code
_entity_poly.pdbx_strand_id
1 'polypeptide(L)'
;MSQLTLYHNGPSTCSQKVRLILELKGLEYESKLIDLMSGEQHDSEYIKLNPNHVVPTLVVNENALIESSLINEFLEDAYPEIKARPSNPEKLHQMRLWVKYIDSYHPQCGPLLMVLG
;
A
#
# COMPACT_ATOMS: atom_id res chain seq x y z
N MET A 1 5.85 14.80 -14.70
CA MET A 1 5.07 14.19 -13.62
C MET A 1 5.24 12.69 -13.63
N SER A 2 5.34 12.10 -12.45
CA SER A 2 5.46 10.66 -12.32
C SER A 2 4.12 9.99 -12.65
N GLN A 3 4.16 8.87 -13.37
CA GLN A 3 3.00 8.05 -13.61
C GLN A 3 2.89 7.01 -12.51
N LEU A 4 1.72 6.94 -11.87
CA LEU A 4 1.43 6.02 -10.79
C LEU A 4 0.45 4.95 -11.26
N THR A 5 0.77 3.69 -10.98
CA THR A 5 -0.13 2.56 -11.20
C THR A 5 -0.22 1.76 -9.92
N LEU A 6 -1.42 1.61 -9.38
CA LEU A 6 -1.66 0.85 -8.16
C LEU A 6 -2.29 -0.50 -8.49
N TYR A 7 -1.58 -1.56 -8.13
CA TYR A 7 -2.12 -2.93 -8.14
C TYR A 7 -2.70 -3.19 -6.76
N HIS A 8 -3.99 -3.44 -6.66
CA HIS A 8 -4.67 -3.48 -5.38
C HIS A 8 -5.91 -4.38 -5.42
N ASN A 9 -6.50 -4.59 -4.24
CA ASN A 9 -7.73 -5.36 -4.09
C ASN A 9 -8.69 -4.56 -3.21
N GLY A 10 -9.98 -4.55 -3.54
CA GLY A 10 -10.97 -3.74 -2.82
C GLY A 10 -11.02 -4.02 -1.32
N PRO A 11 -11.29 -5.28 -0.89
CA PRO A 11 -11.37 -5.61 0.54
C PRO A 11 -10.05 -5.57 1.30
N SER A 12 -8.91 -5.61 0.61
CA SER A 12 -7.59 -5.65 1.27
C SER A 12 -7.34 -4.40 2.11
N THR A 13 -7.08 -4.59 3.41
CA THR A 13 -6.79 -3.47 4.32
C THR A 13 -5.48 -2.77 3.96
N CYS A 14 -4.48 -3.52 3.52
CA CYS A 14 -3.21 -2.94 3.08
C CYS A 14 -3.40 -2.09 1.82
N SER A 15 -4.24 -2.55 0.89
CA SER A 15 -4.59 -1.76 -0.29
C SER A 15 -5.35 -0.50 0.10
N GLN A 16 -6.27 -0.59 1.05
CA GLN A 16 -7.04 0.56 1.54
C GLN A 16 -6.12 1.64 2.12
N LYS A 17 -5.08 1.25 2.86
CA LYS A 17 -4.10 2.19 3.42
C LYS A 17 -3.47 3.06 2.34
N VAL A 18 -3.08 2.45 1.24
CA VAL A 18 -2.41 3.18 0.14
C VAL A 18 -3.43 4.04 -0.61
N ARG A 19 -4.63 3.50 -0.89
CA ARG A 19 -5.67 4.28 -1.55
C ARG A 19 -6.02 5.53 -0.75
N LEU A 20 -6.10 5.40 0.59
CA LEU A 20 -6.43 6.54 1.45
C LEU A 20 -5.41 7.67 1.31
N ILE A 21 -4.13 7.34 1.28
CA ILE A 21 -3.07 8.34 1.13
C ILE A 21 -3.11 8.97 -0.27
N LEU A 22 -3.31 8.16 -1.31
CA LEU A 22 -3.42 8.68 -2.67
C LEU A 22 -4.59 9.67 -2.78
N GLU A 23 -5.74 9.32 -2.20
CA GLU A 23 -6.92 10.18 -2.21
C GLU A 23 -6.71 11.45 -1.39
N LEU A 24 -6.14 11.33 -0.19
CA LEU A 24 -5.86 12.47 0.67
C LEU A 24 -4.97 13.50 -0.03
N LYS A 25 -3.98 13.02 -0.78
CA LYS A 25 -3.04 13.88 -1.49
C LYS A 25 -3.58 14.33 -2.86
N GLY A 26 -4.73 13.85 -3.28
CA GLY A 26 -5.32 14.20 -4.57
C GLY A 26 -4.50 13.71 -5.75
N LEU A 27 -3.81 12.58 -5.60
CA LEU A 27 -2.94 12.03 -6.64
C LEU A 27 -3.74 11.14 -7.58
N GLU A 28 -3.56 11.34 -8.88
CA GLU A 28 -4.14 10.48 -9.90
C GLU A 28 -3.28 9.24 -10.10
N TYR A 29 -3.93 8.12 -10.28
CA TYR A 29 -3.23 6.85 -10.51
C TYR A 29 -4.09 5.92 -11.37
N GLU A 30 -3.42 5.05 -12.12
CA GLU A 30 -4.10 3.98 -12.83
C GLU A 30 -4.38 2.85 -11.84
N SER A 31 -5.62 2.35 -11.85
CA SER A 31 -6.06 1.28 -10.94
C SER A 31 -6.04 -0.06 -11.65
N LYS A 32 -5.31 -1.02 -11.09
CA LYS A 32 -5.24 -2.40 -11.57
C LYS A 32 -5.70 -3.33 -10.44
N LEU A 33 -6.90 -3.87 -10.58
CA LEU A 33 -7.46 -4.76 -9.56
C LEU A 33 -6.85 -6.16 -9.68
N ILE A 34 -6.50 -6.72 -8.54
CA ILE A 34 -6.00 -8.10 -8.41
C ILE A 34 -7.05 -8.90 -7.65
N ASP A 35 -7.57 -9.94 -8.27
CA ASP A 35 -8.54 -10.82 -7.64
C ASP A 35 -7.82 -11.85 -6.77
N LEU A 36 -7.78 -11.59 -5.46
CA LEU A 36 -7.10 -12.47 -4.50
C LEU A 36 -7.80 -13.81 -4.36
N MET A 37 -9.11 -13.83 -4.51
CA MET A 37 -9.89 -15.06 -4.37
C MET A 37 -9.60 -16.03 -5.49
N SER A 38 -9.34 -15.54 -6.71
CA SER A 38 -8.99 -16.40 -7.85
C SER A 38 -7.49 -16.66 -7.96
N GLY A 39 -6.67 -16.07 -7.08
CA GLY A 39 -5.23 -16.32 -7.04
C GLY A 39 -4.43 -15.48 -8.02
N GLU A 40 -4.94 -14.36 -8.49
CA GLU A 40 -4.20 -13.49 -9.43
C GLU A 40 -2.88 -12.98 -8.88
N GLN A 41 -2.76 -12.88 -7.53
CA GLN A 41 -1.48 -12.48 -6.90
C GLN A 41 -0.35 -13.47 -7.16
N HIS A 42 -0.68 -14.67 -7.61
CA HIS A 42 0.30 -15.73 -7.93
C HIS A 42 0.63 -15.79 -9.42
N ASP A 43 -0.02 -14.98 -10.25
CA ASP A 43 0.23 -14.98 -11.70
C ASP A 43 1.67 -14.58 -12.00
N SER A 44 2.27 -15.23 -13.01
CA SER A 44 3.68 -15.04 -13.35
C SER A 44 4.03 -13.58 -13.67
N GLU A 45 3.11 -12.84 -14.27
CA GLU A 45 3.35 -11.43 -14.58
C GLU A 45 3.30 -10.57 -13.31
N TYR A 46 2.39 -10.88 -12.38
CA TYR A 46 2.29 -10.08 -11.15
C TYR A 46 3.47 -10.34 -10.22
N ILE A 47 3.94 -11.58 -10.08
CA ILE A 47 5.05 -11.87 -9.17
C ILE A 47 6.37 -11.21 -9.61
N LYS A 48 6.49 -10.82 -10.87
CA LYS A 48 7.62 -10.00 -11.31
C LYS A 48 7.62 -8.63 -10.65
N LEU A 49 6.42 -8.09 -10.35
CA LEU A 49 6.27 -6.82 -9.67
C LEU A 49 6.38 -6.98 -8.16
N ASN A 50 5.78 -8.04 -7.61
CA ASN A 50 5.79 -8.28 -6.18
C ASN A 50 6.07 -9.76 -5.90
N PRO A 51 7.33 -10.10 -5.60
CA PRO A 51 7.71 -11.49 -5.36
C PRO A 51 7.12 -12.09 -4.09
N ASN A 52 6.46 -11.29 -3.25
CA ASN A 52 5.78 -11.77 -2.05
C ASN A 52 4.35 -12.24 -2.31
N HIS A 53 3.86 -12.12 -3.56
CA HIS A 53 2.52 -12.57 -3.96
C HIS A 53 1.39 -11.89 -3.15
N VAL A 54 1.54 -10.61 -2.87
CA VAL A 54 0.56 -9.84 -2.08
C VAL A 54 0.23 -8.51 -2.75
N VAL A 55 -0.78 -7.83 -2.27
CA VAL A 55 -1.13 -6.46 -2.64
C VAL A 55 -0.97 -5.56 -1.41
N PRO A 56 -0.76 -4.27 -1.58
CA PRO A 56 -0.65 -3.52 -2.82
C PRO A 56 0.76 -3.52 -3.40
N THR A 57 0.85 -3.16 -4.68
CA THR A 57 2.10 -2.80 -5.32
C THR A 57 1.88 -1.48 -6.04
N LEU A 58 2.73 -0.50 -5.80
CA LEU A 58 2.69 0.77 -6.50
C LEU A 58 3.83 0.83 -7.51
N VAL A 59 3.49 0.97 -8.79
CA VAL A 59 4.50 1.17 -9.83
C VAL A 59 4.62 2.65 -10.09
N VAL A 60 5.83 3.18 -9.91
CA VAL A 60 6.17 4.58 -10.14
C VAL A 60 7.11 4.62 -11.33
N ASN A 61 6.59 5.14 -12.45
CA ASN A 61 7.25 5.01 -13.76
C ASN A 61 7.46 3.52 -14.06
N GLU A 62 8.67 2.98 -13.93
CA GLU A 62 8.94 1.57 -14.19
C GLU A 62 9.37 0.81 -12.93
N ASN A 63 9.34 1.48 -11.77
CA ASN A 63 9.81 0.89 -10.51
C ASN A 63 8.63 0.39 -9.69
N ALA A 64 8.66 -0.89 -9.33
CA ALA A 64 7.65 -1.50 -8.49
C ALA A 64 8.03 -1.32 -7.01
N LEU A 65 7.15 -0.65 -6.26
CA LEU A 65 7.30 -0.43 -4.82
C LEU A 65 6.36 -1.36 -4.09
N ILE A 66 6.88 -2.06 -3.10
CA ILE A 66 6.14 -3.03 -2.30
C ILE A 66 6.13 -2.60 -0.83
N GLU A 67 5.30 -3.25 -0.03
CA GLU A 67 5.08 -2.96 1.39
C GLU A 67 4.27 -1.68 1.59
N SER A 68 3.01 -1.83 1.99
CA SER A 68 2.05 -0.72 2.03
C SER A 68 2.53 0.46 2.90
N SER A 69 3.14 0.18 4.04
CA SER A 69 3.62 1.25 4.91
C SER A 69 4.80 2.00 4.32
N LEU A 70 5.69 1.29 3.60
CA LEU A 70 6.81 1.92 2.90
C LEU A 70 6.33 2.69 1.67
N ILE A 71 5.31 2.19 0.98
CA ILE A 71 4.68 2.91 -0.12
C ILE A 71 4.13 4.24 0.37
N ASN A 72 3.44 4.24 1.52
CA ASN A 72 2.91 5.47 2.10
C ASN A 72 4.01 6.45 2.49
N GLU A 73 5.13 5.96 3.03
CA GLU A 73 6.28 6.82 3.33
C GLU A 73 6.87 7.41 2.04
N PHE A 74 6.96 6.61 0.97
CA PHE A 74 7.40 7.12 -0.32
C PHE A 74 6.49 8.24 -0.83
N LEU A 75 5.18 8.03 -0.74
CA LEU A 75 4.22 9.04 -1.20
C LEU A 75 4.33 10.34 -0.41
N GLU A 76 4.61 10.24 0.88
CA GLU A 76 4.83 11.42 1.72
C GLU A 76 6.08 12.18 1.29
N ASP A 77 7.16 11.45 1.03
CA ASP A 77 8.43 12.06 0.63
C ASP A 77 8.38 12.65 -0.78
N ALA A 78 7.73 11.95 -1.72
CA ALA A 78 7.67 12.36 -3.12
C ALA A 78 6.64 13.45 -3.40
N TYR A 79 5.56 13.51 -2.60
CA TYR A 79 4.46 14.45 -2.79
C TYR A 79 4.14 15.17 -1.49
N PRO A 80 5.03 16.07 -1.05
CA PRO A 80 4.94 16.69 0.29
C PRO A 80 3.94 17.83 0.40
N GLU A 81 3.27 18.23 -0.66
CA GLU A 81 2.39 19.40 -0.68
C GLU A 81 1.25 19.29 0.32
N ILE A 82 0.62 18.11 0.39
CA ILE A 82 -0.41 17.82 1.38
C ILE A 82 0.18 16.80 2.34
N LYS A 83 0.42 17.22 3.58
CA LYS A 83 1.07 16.36 4.57
C LYS A 83 0.11 15.33 5.12
N ALA A 84 0.57 14.08 5.19
CA ALA A 84 -0.18 12.96 5.73
C ALA A 84 0.48 12.35 6.97
N ARG A 85 1.55 12.97 7.47
CA ARG A 85 2.21 12.51 8.70
C ARG A 85 2.66 13.72 9.52
N PRO A 86 2.88 13.54 10.84
CA PRO A 86 3.35 14.63 11.70
C PRO A 86 4.72 15.12 11.27
N SER A 87 4.96 16.44 11.41
CA SER A 87 6.28 17.03 11.17
C SER A 87 7.17 16.98 12.40
N ASN A 88 6.56 16.92 13.60
CA ASN A 88 7.29 16.85 14.86
C ASN A 88 7.95 15.46 15.00
N PRO A 89 9.26 15.39 15.25
CA PRO A 89 9.95 14.10 15.29
C PRO A 89 9.41 13.12 16.36
N GLU A 90 9.00 13.62 17.50
CA GLU A 90 8.46 12.76 18.56
C GLU A 90 7.11 12.17 18.16
N LYS A 91 6.24 12.98 17.58
CA LYS A 91 4.93 12.48 17.07
C LYS A 91 5.13 11.57 15.88
N LEU A 92 6.09 11.85 15.02
CA LEU A 92 6.43 10.99 13.89
C LEU A 92 6.90 9.62 14.38
N HIS A 93 7.71 9.59 15.44
CA HIS A 93 8.13 8.34 16.05
C HIS A 93 6.93 7.54 16.58
N GLN A 94 5.99 8.22 17.27
CA GLN A 94 4.78 7.58 17.76
C GLN A 94 3.95 6.98 16.62
N MET A 95 3.81 7.71 15.52
CA MET A 95 3.12 7.20 14.33
C MET A 95 3.81 5.94 13.80
N ARG A 96 5.12 5.98 13.66
CA ARG A 96 5.89 4.84 13.13
C ARG A 96 5.83 3.64 14.07
N LEU A 97 5.76 3.87 15.37
CA LEU A 97 5.60 2.79 16.34
C LEU A 97 4.24 2.10 16.17
N TRP A 98 3.16 2.88 15.99
CA TRP A 98 1.84 2.32 15.68
C TRP A 98 1.85 1.51 14.39
N VAL A 99 2.47 2.06 13.34
CA VAL A 99 2.60 1.38 12.05
C VAL A 99 3.31 0.04 12.22
N LYS A 100 4.39 0.01 12.99
CA LYS A 100 5.14 -1.22 13.24
C LYS A 100 4.28 -2.26 13.94
N TYR A 101 3.50 -1.87 14.94
CA TYR A 101 2.61 -2.80 15.64
C TYR A 101 1.52 -3.32 14.72
N ILE A 102 0.87 -2.44 13.96
CA ILE A 102 -0.19 -2.84 13.02
C ILE A 102 0.37 -3.82 11.99
N ASP A 103 1.51 -3.51 11.40
CA ASP A 103 2.13 -4.38 10.39
C ASP A 103 2.54 -5.74 10.97
N SER A 104 2.91 -5.77 12.25
CA SER A 104 3.28 -7.02 12.93
C SER A 104 2.08 -7.94 13.16
N TYR A 105 0.90 -7.36 13.42
CA TYR A 105 -0.31 -8.15 13.71
C TYR A 105 -1.14 -8.45 12.47
N HIS A 106 -1.06 -7.62 11.44
CA HIS A 106 -1.88 -7.76 10.24
C HIS A 106 -1.78 -9.15 9.58
N PRO A 107 -0.59 -9.76 9.43
CA PRO A 107 -0.50 -11.10 8.81
C PRO A 107 -1.28 -12.16 9.56
N GLN A 108 -1.48 -12.00 10.88
CA GLN A 108 -2.25 -12.92 11.69
C GLN A 108 -3.75 -12.72 11.54
N CYS A 109 -4.17 -11.50 11.25
CA CYS A 109 -5.58 -11.13 11.12
C CYS A 109 -6.09 -11.24 9.67
N GLY A 110 -5.20 -11.18 8.69
CA GLY A 110 -5.56 -11.17 7.28
C GLY A 110 -6.46 -12.33 6.87
N PRO A 111 -6.09 -13.59 7.16
CA PRO A 111 -6.93 -14.74 6.80
C PRO A 111 -8.32 -14.68 7.42
N LEU A 112 -8.42 -14.22 8.66
CA LEU A 112 -9.72 -14.07 9.33
C LEU A 112 -10.56 -13.00 8.65
N LEU A 113 -9.97 -11.87 8.29
CA LEU A 113 -10.66 -10.80 7.59
C LEU A 113 -11.18 -11.27 6.22
N MET A 114 -10.40 -12.08 5.53
CA MET A 114 -10.81 -12.64 4.24
C MET A 114 -12.02 -13.57 4.38
N VAL A 115 -12.09 -14.33 5.46
CA VAL A 115 -13.20 -15.25 5.74
C VAL A 115 -14.46 -14.49 6.16
N LEU A 116 -14.31 -13.42 6.96
CA LEU A 116 -15.44 -12.66 7.50
C LEU A 116 -15.94 -11.57 6.55
N GLY A 117 -15.09 -11.14 5.66
CA GLY A 117 -15.43 -10.11 4.68
C GLY A 117 -16.17 -10.71 3.51
#